data_a3ed85b41e99726e10f85699cc5b78c0
#
_entry.id   a3ed85b41e99726e10f85699cc5b78c0
#
_cell.length_a   1.000
_cell.length_b   1.000
_cell.length_c   1.000
_cell.angle_alpha   90.00
_cell.angle_beta   90.00
_cell.angle_gamma   90.00
#
_symmetry.space_group_name_H-M   'P 1'
#
loop_
_entity.id
_entity.type
_entity.pdbx_description
1 polymer ?
#
loop_
_entity_poly.entity_id
_entity_poly.type
_entity_poly.pdbx_seq_one_letter_code
_entity_poly.pdbx_strand_id
1 'polypeptide(L)'
;MDDSYKYKNLDGKDAWRIGGYTMTQTGEKFGGIAVGEPLGRIYGYVIDHIITSQEDADNAYYDALSKGYRREDGKRVPGRKAVGDYEWVNRPGSALTATGEEMINAEDMFELGNVLPKHTGGINNTIKYKRLTFNLYCDFALGHSIVNYMKSRVFMNTYGTCNGNILRDVKDCWEPGKSDYKYARFLPNDCDYGNSNFQRISDFCVEKGDYLCIRDVSISYDLPEKWIRGLKLQKLSVGVSGNTLAYVDNVTGTISPEIGIGASSSGSWFSAVNTSDNVNANIAPAARKILFNVKLTF
;
A
#
# COMPACT_ATOMS: atom_id res chain seq x y z
N MET A 1 2.34 17.42 -29.21
CA MET A 1 3.08 16.82 -28.11
C MET A 1 4.54 16.79 -28.47
N ASP A 2 5.41 17.11 -27.55
CA ASP A 2 6.84 17.14 -27.75
C ASP A 2 7.39 15.73 -28.00
N ASP A 3 8.29 15.59 -28.99
CA ASP A 3 8.89 14.30 -29.35
C ASP A 3 9.77 13.71 -28.24
N SER A 4 10.15 14.52 -27.24
CA SER A 4 10.91 14.06 -26.07
C SER A 4 10.17 12.99 -25.22
N TYR A 5 8.85 12.91 -25.36
CA TYR A 5 8.02 11.91 -24.64
C TYR A 5 7.75 10.65 -25.46
N LYS A 6 8.22 10.58 -26.73
CA LYS A 6 8.10 9.38 -27.55
C LYS A 6 9.02 8.27 -27.07
N TYR A 7 8.52 7.04 -27.12
CA TYR A 7 9.30 5.82 -26.92
C TYR A 7 8.69 4.67 -27.73
N LYS A 8 9.45 3.60 -27.91
CA LYS A 8 8.92 2.36 -28.49
C LYS A 8 8.29 1.53 -27.37
N ASN A 9 7.02 1.15 -27.53
CA ASN A 9 6.36 0.22 -26.59
C ASN A 9 6.86 -1.23 -26.84
N LEU A 10 6.37 -2.18 -26.03
CA LEU A 10 6.73 -3.60 -26.14
C LEU A 10 6.46 -4.20 -27.54
N ASP A 11 5.52 -3.63 -28.30
CA ASP A 11 5.20 -4.03 -29.68
C ASP A 11 6.06 -3.30 -30.72
N GLY A 12 7.04 -2.50 -30.31
CA GLY A 12 7.89 -1.70 -31.19
C GLY A 12 7.22 -0.50 -31.84
N LYS A 13 5.99 -0.14 -31.44
CA LYS A 13 5.26 1.03 -31.95
C LYS A 13 5.61 2.28 -31.17
N ASP A 14 5.58 3.43 -31.85
CA ASP A 14 5.74 4.71 -31.19
C ASP A 14 4.61 4.93 -30.18
N ALA A 15 4.98 5.24 -28.95
CA ALA A 15 4.07 5.52 -27.86
C ALA A 15 4.54 6.75 -27.09
N TRP A 16 3.64 7.29 -26.27
CA TRP A 16 3.89 8.44 -25.43
C TRP A 16 3.89 8.03 -23.97
N ARG A 17 4.90 8.50 -23.23
CA ARG A 17 4.99 8.30 -21.79
C ARG A 17 5.17 9.64 -21.09
N ILE A 18 4.34 9.91 -20.10
CA ILE A 18 4.35 11.15 -19.31
C ILE A 18 4.38 10.83 -17.82
N GLY A 19 4.88 11.78 -17.02
CA GLY A 19 5.05 11.63 -15.59
C GLY A 19 6.43 11.10 -15.21
N GLY A 20 6.62 10.80 -13.93
CA GLY A 20 7.86 10.23 -13.42
C GLY A 20 8.07 8.81 -13.94
N TYR A 21 9.10 8.60 -14.70
CA TYR A 21 9.49 7.28 -15.17
C TYR A 21 10.99 7.07 -14.96
N THR A 22 11.39 5.83 -14.87
CA THR A 22 12.79 5.39 -14.87
C THR A 22 13.15 4.88 -16.26
N MET A 23 14.35 5.18 -16.70
CA MET A 23 14.89 4.67 -17.96
C MET A 23 16.12 3.82 -17.65
N THR A 24 16.12 2.59 -18.15
CA THR A 24 17.26 1.67 -18.03
C THR A 24 18.40 2.12 -18.96
N GLN A 25 19.60 1.61 -18.74
CA GLN A 25 20.74 1.84 -19.65
C GLN A 25 20.49 1.28 -21.05
N THR A 26 19.65 0.25 -21.15
CA THR A 26 19.21 -0.31 -22.44
C THR A 26 18.14 0.53 -23.12
N GLY A 27 17.68 1.64 -22.51
CA GLY A 27 16.65 2.54 -23.05
C GLY A 27 15.22 2.12 -22.78
N GLU A 28 15.01 1.06 -22.03
CA GLU A 28 13.66 0.66 -21.58
C GLU A 28 13.12 1.69 -20.57
N LYS A 29 11.87 2.08 -20.73
CA LYS A 29 11.20 3.02 -19.82
C LYS A 29 10.06 2.35 -19.10
N PHE A 30 9.98 2.51 -17.79
CA PHE A 30 8.88 2.01 -16.97
C PHE A 30 8.43 3.04 -15.91
N GLY A 31 7.24 2.86 -15.38
CA GLY A 31 6.59 3.87 -14.54
C GLY A 31 5.93 4.97 -15.36
N GLY A 32 5.34 5.96 -14.70
CA GLY A 32 4.57 7.01 -15.35
C GLY A 32 3.29 6.49 -16.03
N ILE A 33 2.75 7.26 -16.96
CA ILE A 33 1.58 6.91 -17.76
C ILE A 33 2.00 6.79 -19.21
N ALA A 34 1.70 5.68 -19.84
CA ALA A 34 2.04 5.40 -21.22
C ALA A 34 0.83 4.95 -22.03
N VAL A 35 0.83 5.28 -23.31
CA VAL A 35 -0.22 4.84 -24.24
C VAL A 35 -0.12 3.34 -24.45
N GLY A 36 -1.25 2.65 -24.26
CA GLY A 36 -1.32 1.18 -24.39
C GLY A 36 -0.95 0.41 -23.13
N GLU A 37 -0.58 1.09 -22.06
CA GLU A 37 -0.29 0.47 -20.76
C GLU A 37 -1.41 0.75 -19.75
N PRO A 38 -1.69 -0.19 -18.83
CA PRO A 38 -2.67 0.04 -17.77
C PRO A 38 -2.29 1.22 -16.88
N LEU A 39 -3.28 2.02 -16.49
CA LEU A 39 -3.10 3.06 -15.49
C LEU A 39 -2.93 2.44 -14.10
N GLY A 40 -2.23 3.15 -13.21
CA GLY A 40 -2.19 2.81 -11.79
C GLY A 40 -1.22 1.68 -11.42
N ARG A 41 -0.28 1.33 -12.27
CA ARG A 41 0.74 0.31 -11.96
C ARG A 41 1.66 0.76 -10.84
N ILE A 42 1.95 -0.16 -9.95
CA ILE A 42 2.90 0.02 -8.83
C ILE A 42 4.21 -0.63 -9.23
N TYR A 43 5.29 0.12 -9.18
CA TYR A 43 6.65 -0.38 -9.38
C TYR A 43 7.43 -0.34 -8.09
N GLY A 44 8.23 -1.37 -7.86
CA GLY A 44 9.07 -1.48 -6.68
C GLY A 44 10.04 -2.65 -6.80
N TYR A 45 10.76 -2.92 -5.72
CA TYR A 45 11.77 -3.95 -5.67
C TYR A 45 11.18 -5.28 -5.21
N VAL A 46 11.72 -6.37 -5.72
CA VAL A 46 11.37 -7.72 -5.31
C VAL A 46 12.46 -8.25 -4.39
N ILE A 47 12.07 -8.79 -3.24
CA ILE A 47 12.98 -9.46 -2.32
C ILE A 47 13.35 -10.81 -2.92
N ASP A 48 14.64 -11.07 -3.07
CA ASP A 48 15.13 -12.38 -3.49
C ASP A 48 15.20 -13.32 -2.28
N HIS A 49 16.03 -12.97 -1.31
CA HIS A 49 16.17 -13.74 -0.08
C HIS A 49 16.68 -12.87 1.10
N ILE A 50 16.84 -13.48 2.26
CA ILE A 50 17.50 -12.88 3.41
C ILE A 50 18.93 -13.42 3.46
N ILE A 51 19.91 -12.55 3.47
CA ILE A 51 21.32 -12.89 3.57
C ILE A 51 21.59 -13.58 4.90
N THR A 52 22.03 -14.83 4.87
CA THR A 52 22.15 -15.65 6.09
C THR A 52 23.58 -15.99 6.50
N SER A 53 24.54 -15.80 5.61
CA SER A 53 25.95 -16.07 5.85
C SER A 53 26.85 -14.91 5.44
N GLN A 54 28.09 -14.89 5.93
CA GLN A 54 29.05 -13.88 5.52
C GLN A 54 29.46 -14.05 4.04
N GLU A 55 29.56 -15.28 3.55
CA GLU A 55 29.85 -15.57 2.15
C GLU A 55 28.75 -15.00 1.23
N ASP A 56 27.49 -15.15 1.64
CA ASP A 56 26.33 -14.60 0.95
C ASP A 56 26.35 -13.06 0.93
N ALA A 57 26.72 -12.44 2.07
CA ALA A 57 26.89 -10.99 2.16
C ALA A 57 28.03 -10.44 1.30
N ASP A 58 29.12 -11.20 1.18
CA ASP A 58 30.27 -10.82 0.38
C ASP A 58 29.98 -10.94 -1.14
N ASN A 59 29.07 -11.84 -1.52
CA ASN A 59 28.60 -12.03 -2.90
C ASN A 59 27.38 -11.19 -3.26
N ALA A 60 26.79 -10.49 -2.29
CA ALA A 60 25.60 -9.68 -2.50
C ALA A 60 25.85 -8.50 -3.47
N TYR A 61 24.87 -8.18 -4.30
CA TYR A 61 24.94 -7.05 -5.23
C TYR A 61 25.24 -5.74 -4.50
N TYR A 62 26.02 -4.88 -5.12
CA TYR A 62 26.20 -3.51 -4.64
C TYR A 62 24.86 -2.76 -4.72
N ASP A 63 24.42 -2.14 -3.64
CA ASP A 63 23.15 -1.43 -3.60
C ASP A 63 23.38 0.09 -3.67
N ALA A 64 23.25 0.65 -4.88
CA ALA A 64 23.46 2.07 -5.11
C ALA A 64 22.48 2.99 -4.37
N LEU A 65 21.35 2.45 -3.93
CA LEU A 65 20.31 3.18 -3.21
C LEU A 65 20.46 3.10 -1.69
N SER A 66 21.32 2.21 -1.20
CA SER A 66 21.55 2.02 0.21
C SER A 66 22.73 2.87 0.71
N LYS A 67 22.55 3.43 1.91
CA LYS A 67 23.68 4.04 2.63
C LYS A 67 24.71 3.01 3.12
N GLY A 68 24.39 1.73 3.00
CA GLY A 68 25.21 0.63 3.49
C GLY A 68 25.15 0.45 5.02
N TYR A 69 25.71 -0.65 5.52
CA TYR A 69 25.73 -0.97 6.93
C TYR A 69 26.86 -0.22 7.67
N ARG A 70 26.75 -0.12 8.99
CA ARG A 70 27.82 0.37 9.86
C ARG A 70 28.60 -0.80 10.45
N ARG A 71 29.93 -0.69 10.39
CA ARG A 71 30.85 -1.57 11.12
C ARG A 71 30.90 -1.23 12.61
N GLU A 72 31.48 -2.11 13.41
CA GLU A 72 31.70 -1.90 14.84
C GLU A 72 32.54 -0.65 15.14
N ASP A 73 33.46 -0.26 14.25
CA ASP A 73 34.25 0.97 14.34
C ASP A 73 33.44 2.25 14.04
N GLY A 74 32.14 2.12 13.79
CA GLY A 74 31.21 3.21 13.47
C GLY A 74 31.30 3.71 12.04
N LYS A 75 32.22 3.20 11.22
CA LYS A 75 32.35 3.57 9.81
C LYS A 75 31.28 2.88 8.97
N ARG A 76 30.77 3.60 8.00
CA ARG A 76 29.78 3.10 7.06
C ARG A 76 30.48 2.45 5.86
N VAL A 77 29.91 1.36 5.36
CA VAL A 77 30.33 0.71 4.11
C VAL A 77 29.24 0.93 3.07
N PRO A 78 29.33 2.00 2.25
CA PRO A 78 28.28 2.35 1.32
C PRO A 78 27.95 1.23 0.35
N GLY A 79 26.68 1.03 0.07
CA GLY A 79 26.20 0.08 -0.92
C GLY A 79 26.38 -1.40 -0.57
N ARG A 80 27.01 -1.72 0.56
CA ARG A 80 27.23 -3.11 0.98
C ARG A 80 26.17 -3.55 1.98
N LYS A 81 25.76 -4.80 1.87
CA LYS A 81 24.79 -5.46 2.72
C LYS A 81 25.49 -6.29 3.78
N ALA A 82 24.81 -6.59 4.84
CA ALA A 82 25.30 -7.43 5.92
C ALA A 82 24.37 -8.61 6.17
N VAL A 83 24.85 -9.59 6.91
CA VAL A 83 24.04 -10.76 7.30
C VAL A 83 22.77 -10.30 8.00
N GLY A 84 21.64 -10.83 7.57
CA GLY A 84 20.31 -10.48 8.01
C GLY A 84 19.61 -9.43 7.14
N ASP A 85 20.29 -8.77 6.20
CA ASP A 85 19.66 -7.82 5.26
C ASP A 85 18.92 -8.56 4.14
N TYR A 86 18.00 -7.86 3.46
CA TYR A 86 17.42 -8.34 2.21
C TYR A 86 18.42 -8.25 1.06
N GLU A 87 18.48 -9.30 0.26
CA GLU A 87 18.94 -9.23 -1.11
C GLU A 87 17.76 -8.95 -2.04
N TRP A 88 18.04 -8.19 -3.10
CA TRP A 88 17.04 -7.76 -4.07
C TRP A 88 17.28 -8.45 -5.40
N VAL A 89 16.20 -8.76 -6.11
CA VAL A 89 16.30 -9.29 -7.47
C VAL A 89 16.92 -8.25 -8.38
N ASN A 90 18.07 -8.61 -8.98
CA ASN A 90 18.71 -7.80 -9.99
C ASN A 90 18.13 -8.13 -11.37
N ARG A 91 17.86 -7.08 -12.17
CA ARG A 91 17.35 -7.25 -13.52
C ARG A 91 18.51 -7.59 -14.47
N PRO A 92 18.41 -8.66 -15.29
CA PRO A 92 19.46 -9.00 -16.25
C PRO A 92 19.81 -7.82 -17.16
N GLY A 93 21.10 -7.48 -17.24
CA GLY A 93 21.59 -6.36 -18.05
C GLY A 93 21.38 -4.98 -17.42
N SER A 94 21.10 -4.91 -16.11
CA SER A 94 21.08 -3.65 -15.37
C SER A 94 22.50 -3.05 -15.25
N ALA A 95 22.56 -1.87 -14.65
CA ALA A 95 23.80 -1.10 -14.56
C ALA A 95 24.87 -1.81 -13.73
N LEU A 96 26.11 -1.55 -14.13
CA LEU A 96 27.30 -1.98 -13.39
C LEU A 96 27.92 -0.79 -12.65
N THR A 97 28.62 -1.09 -11.56
CA THR A 97 29.47 -0.10 -10.88
C THR A 97 30.63 0.33 -11.78
N ALA A 98 31.34 1.39 -11.43
CA ALA A 98 32.55 1.80 -12.13
C ALA A 98 33.66 0.72 -12.11
N THR A 99 33.58 -0.23 -11.20
CA THR A 99 34.49 -1.38 -11.06
C THR A 99 33.98 -2.62 -11.81
N GLY A 100 32.82 -2.55 -12.45
CA GLY A 100 32.23 -3.65 -13.22
C GLY A 100 31.43 -4.66 -12.38
N GLU A 101 31.13 -4.35 -11.12
CA GLU A 101 30.27 -5.18 -10.28
C GLU A 101 28.80 -4.94 -10.63
N GLU A 102 27.99 -5.98 -10.57
CA GLU A 102 26.53 -5.85 -10.68
C GLU A 102 25.96 -5.06 -9.50
N MET A 103 24.99 -4.19 -9.76
CA MET A 103 24.43 -3.33 -8.73
C MET A 103 22.91 -3.23 -8.82
N ILE A 104 22.30 -3.10 -7.66
CA ILE A 104 20.87 -2.76 -7.52
C ILE A 104 20.70 -1.24 -7.60
N ASN A 105 19.87 -0.79 -8.50
CA ASN A 105 19.56 0.62 -8.70
C ASN A 105 18.07 0.83 -9.07
N ALA A 106 17.73 2.02 -9.59
CA ALA A 106 16.34 2.31 -9.99
C ALA A 106 15.86 1.49 -11.21
N GLU A 107 16.77 0.85 -11.95
CA GLU A 107 16.42 0.04 -13.11
C GLU A 107 15.89 -1.35 -12.72
N ASP A 108 16.11 -1.79 -11.46
CA ASP A 108 15.72 -3.09 -10.94
C ASP A 108 14.32 -3.13 -10.34
N MET A 109 13.50 -2.13 -10.65
CA MET A 109 12.10 -2.12 -10.26
C MET A 109 11.26 -3.03 -11.16
N PHE A 110 10.36 -3.78 -10.54
CA PHE A 110 9.37 -4.66 -11.18
C PHE A 110 7.97 -4.13 -10.95
N GLU A 111 7.03 -4.50 -11.81
CA GLU A 111 5.61 -4.26 -11.58
C GLU A 111 5.12 -5.18 -10.45
N LEU A 112 4.71 -4.59 -9.33
CA LEU A 112 4.23 -5.31 -8.14
C LEU A 112 2.71 -5.39 -8.07
N GLY A 113 2.00 -4.60 -8.86
CA GLY A 113 0.55 -4.60 -8.88
C GLY A 113 -0.04 -3.35 -9.51
N ASN A 114 -1.35 -3.18 -9.32
CA ASN A 114 -2.08 -2.03 -9.84
C ASN A 114 -3.04 -1.49 -8.77
N VAL A 115 -3.08 -0.17 -8.58
CA VAL A 115 -3.97 0.47 -7.60
C VAL A 115 -5.42 0.52 -8.04
N LEU A 116 -5.70 0.35 -9.35
CA LEU A 116 -7.04 0.38 -9.87
C LEU A 116 -7.69 -1.00 -9.80
N PRO A 117 -8.86 -1.13 -9.17
CA PRO A 117 -9.56 -2.39 -9.11
C PRO A 117 -10.04 -2.82 -10.49
N LYS A 118 -9.94 -4.12 -10.77
CA LYS A 118 -10.46 -4.73 -12.00
C LYS A 118 -11.98 -4.88 -11.97
N HIS A 119 -12.54 -5.11 -10.78
CA HIS A 119 -13.96 -5.31 -10.57
C HIS A 119 -14.43 -4.49 -9.38
N THR A 120 -15.49 -3.71 -9.58
CA THR A 120 -16.16 -2.98 -8.50
C THR A 120 -17.66 -3.21 -8.60
N GLY A 121 -18.34 -3.22 -7.48
CA GLY A 121 -19.78 -3.36 -7.47
C GLY A 121 -20.38 -3.13 -6.11
N GLY A 122 -21.71 -3.16 -6.06
CA GLY A 122 -22.45 -3.03 -4.82
C GLY A 122 -23.76 -3.82 -4.86
N ILE A 123 -24.17 -4.26 -3.69
CA ILE A 123 -25.44 -4.98 -3.48
C ILE A 123 -26.26 -4.17 -2.51
N ASN A 124 -27.43 -3.74 -2.93
CA ASN A 124 -28.40 -3.07 -2.08
C ASN A 124 -29.64 -3.96 -1.92
N ASN A 125 -29.97 -4.29 -0.68
CA ASN A 125 -31.13 -5.11 -0.35
C ASN A 125 -32.04 -4.37 0.61
N THR A 126 -33.32 -4.25 0.27
CA THR A 126 -34.36 -3.64 1.12
C THR A 126 -35.47 -4.65 1.38
N ILE A 127 -35.64 -5.00 2.64
CA ILE A 127 -36.70 -5.91 3.09
C ILE A 127 -37.72 -5.10 3.90
N LYS A 128 -38.99 -5.14 3.47
CA LYS A 128 -40.09 -4.54 4.19
C LYS A 128 -41.05 -5.63 4.70
N TYR A 129 -41.27 -5.62 6.00
CA TYR A 129 -42.23 -6.51 6.62
C TYR A 129 -43.16 -5.71 7.54
N LYS A 130 -44.43 -5.57 7.16
CA LYS A 130 -45.41 -4.75 7.87
C LYS A 130 -44.88 -3.30 8.05
N ARG A 131 -44.50 -2.93 9.27
CA ARG A 131 -44.02 -1.60 9.67
C ARG A 131 -42.48 -1.55 9.83
N LEU A 132 -41.83 -2.67 9.66
CA LEU A 132 -40.36 -2.78 9.75
C LEU A 132 -39.76 -2.68 8.36
N THR A 133 -38.75 -1.84 8.22
CA THR A 133 -37.90 -1.76 7.03
C THR A 133 -36.45 -2.04 7.43
N PHE A 134 -35.84 -2.96 6.76
CA PHE A 134 -34.42 -3.29 6.86
C PHE A 134 -33.73 -2.98 5.54
N ASN A 135 -32.61 -2.26 5.57
CA ASN A 135 -31.74 -2.03 4.43
C ASN A 135 -30.35 -2.56 4.74
N LEU A 136 -29.76 -3.18 3.74
CA LEU A 136 -28.36 -3.60 3.73
C LEU A 136 -27.74 -3.15 2.42
N TYR A 137 -26.68 -2.37 2.52
CA TYR A 137 -25.83 -2.01 1.38
C TYR A 137 -24.40 -2.48 1.63
N CYS A 138 -23.90 -3.28 0.71
CA CYS A 138 -22.51 -3.72 0.66
C CYS A 138 -21.89 -3.26 -0.64
N ASP A 139 -20.62 -2.90 -0.62
CA ASP A 139 -19.81 -2.64 -1.80
C ASP A 139 -18.50 -3.41 -1.75
N PHE A 140 -17.92 -3.64 -2.91
CA PHE A 140 -16.67 -4.38 -3.04
C PHE A 140 -15.79 -3.81 -4.15
N ALA A 141 -14.49 -4.01 -4.00
CA ALA A 141 -13.51 -3.81 -5.05
C ALA A 141 -12.50 -4.97 -5.03
N LEU A 142 -12.19 -5.51 -6.20
CA LEU A 142 -11.36 -6.68 -6.35
C LEU A 142 -10.32 -6.47 -7.46
N GLY A 143 -9.16 -7.11 -7.31
CA GLY A 143 -8.09 -7.15 -8.30
C GLY A 143 -7.23 -5.91 -8.30
N HIS A 144 -7.11 -5.22 -7.19
CA HIS A 144 -6.19 -4.10 -7.01
C HIS A 144 -5.16 -4.39 -5.89
N SER A 145 -4.11 -3.61 -5.92
CA SER A 145 -3.06 -3.65 -4.91
C SER A 145 -2.95 -2.30 -4.21
N ILE A 146 -2.54 -2.34 -2.97
CA ILE A 146 -2.25 -1.14 -2.18
C ILE A 146 -0.80 -1.16 -1.71
N VAL A 147 -0.20 0.00 -1.55
CA VAL A 147 1.09 0.13 -0.88
C VAL A 147 0.83 0.40 0.59
N ASN A 148 1.03 -0.60 1.42
CA ASN A 148 0.90 -0.49 2.86
C ASN A 148 2.14 0.17 3.48
N TYR A 149 2.24 1.47 3.31
CA TYR A 149 3.39 2.24 3.80
C TYR A 149 3.45 2.29 5.33
N MET A 150 2.32 2.13 6.03
CA MET A 150 2.33 2.04 7.49
C MET A 150 3.10 0.82 7.97
N LYS A 151 2.96 -0.33 7.28
CA LYS A 151 3.75 -1.52 7.56
C LYS A 151 5.23 -1.23 7.40
N SER A 152 5.63 -0.67 6.28
CA SER A 152 7.01 -0.24 6.01
C SER A 152 7.48 0.78 7.06
N ARG A 153 6.71 1.83 7.32
CA ARG A 153 7.07 2.91 8.23
C ARG A 153 7.21 2.47 9.69
N VAL A 154 6.34 1.56 10.15
CA VAL A 154 6.40 1.07 11.53
C VAL A 154 7.58 0.12 11.72
N PHE A 155 7.94 -0.69 10.71
CA PHE A 155 9.19 -1.44 10.72
C PHE A 155 10.42 -0.53 10.66
N MET A 156 10.31 0.60 9.97
CA MET A 156 11.43 1.52 9.78
C MET A 156 11.81 2.32 11.02
N ASN A 157 10.85 2.58 11.93
CA ASN A 157 11.01 3.56 13.01
C ASN A 157 11.75 4.84 12.54
N THR A 158 11.30 5.40 11.42
CA THR A 158 12.03 6.31 10.52
C THR A 158 12.38 7.68 11.13
N TYR A 159 11.81 8.03 12.26
CA TYR A 159 11.98 9.37 12.79
C TYR A 159 13.05 9.50 13.87
N GLY A 160 14.06 8.60 13.87
CA GLY A 160 15.25 8.78 14.69
C GLY A 160 15.04 8.77 16.19
N THR A 161 13.83 8.57 16.64
CA THR A 161 13.47 8.49 18.05
C THR A 161 12.89 7.10 18.28
N CYS A 162 13.65 6.25 18.96
CA CYS A 162 13.22 4.92 19.39
C CYS A 162 11.95 4.90 20.26
N ASN A 163 11.14 5.94 20.21
CA ASN A 163 9.99 6.19 21.07
C ASN A 163 8.65 5.84 20.41
N GLY A 164 8.66 5.30 19.17
CA GLY A 164 7.45 4.85 18.48
C GLY A 164 7.09 3.42 18.82
N ASN A 165 5.80 3.10 18.78
CA ASN A 165 5.35 1.73 18.82
C ASN A 165 5.78 1.01 17.54
N ILE A 166 6.28 -0.20 17.68
CA ILE A 166 6.64 -1.11 16.59
C ILE A 166 5.62 -2.23 16.49
N LEU A 167 5.48 -2.80 15.31
CA LEU A 167 4.61 -3.97 15.10
C LEU A 167 5.14 -5.18 15.87
N ARG A 168 4.19 -6.01 16.33
CA ARG A 168 4.54 -7.29 16.97
C ARG A 168 5.35 -8.20 16.05
N ASP A 169 5.16 -8.08 14.77
CA ASP A 169 5.79 -8.86 13.69
C ASP A 169 7.32 -8.65 13.62
N VAL A 170 7.86 -7.60 14.27
CA VAL A 170 9.30 -7.43 14.45
C VAL A 170 9.93 -8.63 15.18
N LYS A 171 9.15 -9.38 15.96
CA LYS A 171 9.61 -10.63 16.57
C LYS A 171 9.96 -11.71 15.55
N ASP A 172 9.41 -11.63 14.34
CA ASP A 172 9.66 -12.58 13.26
C ASP A 172 10.78 -12.11 12.34
N CYS A 173 11.50 -11.06 12.72
CA CYS A 173 12.71 -10.64 12.03
C CYS A 173 13.87 -11.58 12.31
N TRP A 174 14.81 -11.61 11.36
CA TRP A 174 16.04 -12.36 11.47
C TRP A 174 16.91 -11.83 12.63
N GLU A 175 17.45 -12.76 13.42
CA GLU A 175 18.43 -12.49 14.47
C GLU A 175 19.50 -13.60 14.44
N PRO A 176 20.75 -13.33 14.87
CA PRO A 176 21.79 -14.35 14.95
C PRO A 176 21.35 -15.56 15.77
N GLY A 177 21.45 -16.75 15.16
CA GLY A 177 21.07 -18.03 15.81
C GLY A 177 19.57 -18.37 15.76
N LYS A 178 18.72 -17.53 15.19
CA LYS A 178 17.31 -17.80 15.00
C LYS A 178 17.07 -18.53 13.67
N SER A 179 16.32 -19.64 13.72
CA SER A 179 15.99 -20.45 12.53
C SER A 179 14.58 -20.17 11.99
N ASP A 180 13.69 -19.62 12.81
CA ASP A 180 12.32 -19.29 12.44
C ASP A 180 12.17 -17.77 12.32
N TYR A 181 12.36 -17.26 11.11
CA TYR A 181 12.24 -15.84 10.77
C TYR A 181 11.54 -15.68 9.43
N LYS A 182 10.87 -14.55 9.28
CA LYS A 182 10.10 -14.21 8.08
C LYS A 182 10.63 -12.93 7.40
N TYR A 183 11.27 -12.05 8.16
CA TYR A 183 11.69 -10.74 7.71
C TYR A 183 13.18 -10.54 7.92
N ALA A 184 13.77 -9.62 7.16
CA ALA A 184 15.15 -9.18 7.38
C ALA A 184 15.36 -8.68 8.81
N ARG A 185 16.60 -8.53 9.21
CA ARG A 185 16.94 -8.01 10.54
C ARG A 185 16.30 -6.63 10.75
N PHE A 186 15.80 -6.43 11.95
CA PHE A 186 15.31 -5.14 12.40
C PHE A 186 16.44 -4.37 13.08
N LEU A 187 16.68 -3.14 12.60
CA LEU A 187 17.62 -2.22 13.22
C LEU A 187 16.86 -0.93 13.57
N PRO A 188 16.94 -0.46 14.82
CA PRO A 188 16.47 0.87 15.16
C PRO A 188 17.17 1.90 14.24
N ASN A 189 16.40 2.78 13.62
CA ASN A 189 16.93 3.73 12.63
C ASN A 189 17.61 3.05 11.43
N ASP A 190 16.96 2.08 10.82
CA ASP A 190 17.46 1.34 9.65
C ASP A 190 18.00 2.27 8.55
N CYS A 191 17.38 3.45 8.36
CA CYS A 191 17.89 4.48 7.46
C CYS A 191 19.27 5.03 7.83
N ASP A 192 19.67 4.94 9.09
CA ASP A 192 20.97 5.43 9.56
C ASP A 192 21.98 4.31 9.82
N TYR A 193 21.51 3.14 10.22
CA TYR A 193 22.38 2.04 10.66
C TYR A 193 22.29 0.80 9.79
N GLY A 194 21.23 0.66 8.98
CA GLY A 194 20.96 -0.50 8.18
C GLY A 194 21.00 -0.25 6.69
N ASN A 195 20.57 -1.23 5.94
CA ASN A 195 20.55 -1.28 4.49
C ASN A 195 19.23 -0.80 3.90
N SER A 196 18.40 -0.11 4.67
CA SER A 196 17.07 0.36 4.25
C SER A 196 16.13 -0.78 3.84
N ASN A 197 16.20 -1.90 4.55
CA ASN A 197 15.45 -3.11 4.26
C ASN A 197 13.94 -2.88 4.09
N PHE A 198 13.37 -1.96 4.89
CA PHE A 198 11.93 -1.70 4.93
C PHE A 198 11.54 -0.34 4.34
N GLN A 199 12.50 0.45 3.82
CA GLN A 199 12.24 1.84 3.41
C GLN A 199 11.76 2.00 1.98
N ARG A 200 12.15 1.08 1.11
CA ARG A 200 11.76 1.16 -0.30
C ARG A 200 10.45 0.46 -0.58
N ILE A 201 9.74 0.92 -1.59
CA ILE A 201 8.57 0.20 -2.09
C ILE A 201 9.03 -1.15 -2.62
N SER A 202 8.52 -2.21 -2.04
CA SER A 202 8.85 -3.59 -2.39
C SER A 202 7.63 -4.49 -2.19
N ASP A 203 7.74 -5.73 -2.58
CA ASP A 203 6.74 -6.77 -2.34
C ASP A 203 6.44 -6.98 -0.85
N PHE A 204 7.32 -6.54 0.05
CA PHE A 204 7.04 -6.49 1.49
C PHE A 204 5.86 -5.59 1.84
N CYS A 205 5.74 -4.43 1.20
CA CYS A 205 4.71 -3.43 1.53
C CYS A 205 3.58 -3.34 0.50
N VAL A 206 3.69 -4.02 -0.63
CA VAL A 206 2.59 -4.10 -1.61
C VAL A 206 1.69 -5.28 -1.27
N GLU A 207 0.44 -4.99 -0.96
CA GLU A 207 -0.55 -5.98 -0.53
C GLU A 207 -1.77 -5.96 -1.46
N LYS A 208 -2.54 -7.07 -1.45
CA LYS A 208 -3.82 -7.12 -2.14
C LYS A 208 -4.82 -6.24 -1.41
N GLY A 209 -5.42 -5.28 -2.15
CA GLY A 209 -6.41 -4.35 -1.63
C GLY A 209 -7.86 -4.86 -1.75
N ASP A 210 -8.06 -6.11 -2.12
CA ASP A 210 -9.39 -6.70 -2.29
C ASP A 210 -10.22 -6.57 -1.02
N TYR A 211 -11.45 -6.04 -1.14
CA TYR A 211 -12.34 -5.91 0.00
C TYR A 211 -13.81 -6.08 -0.34
N LEU A 212 -14.57 -6.46 0.67
CA LEU A 212 -16.02 -6.34 0.77
C LEU A 212 -16.34 -5.49 2.01
N CYS A 213 -17.08 -4.41 1.81
CA CYS A 213 -17.49 -3.51 2.89
C CYS A 213 -18.99 -3.62 3.16
N ILE A 214 -19.39 -3.79 4.41
CA ILE A 214 -20.74 -3.56 4.87
C ILE A 214 -20.89 -2.05 5.08
N ARG A 215 -21.34 -1.36 4.03
CA ARG A 215 -21.33 0.10 3.96
C ARG A 215 -22.44 0.75 4.77
N ASP A 216 -23.64 0.20 4.66
CA ASP A 216 -24.80 0.70 5.40
C ASP A 216 -25.72 -0.44 5.82
N VAL A 217 -26.10 -0.42 7.09
CA VAL A 217 -27.15 -1.27 7.61
C VAL A 217 -28.13 -0.38 8.35
N SER A 218 -29.40 -0.40 7.97
CA SER A 218 -30.42 0.37 8.69
C SER A 218 -31.67 -0.45 8.97
N ILE A 219 -32.20 -0.21 10.15
CA ILE A 219 -33.49 -0.77 10.60
C ILE A 219 -34.37 0.40 11.01
N SER A 220 -35.55 0.49 10.43
CA SER A 220 -36.55 1.50 10.80
C SER A 220 -37.90 0.87 11.04
N TYR A 221 -38.62 1.43 11.98
CA TYR A 221 -39.95 0.99 12.39
C TYR A 221 -40.92 2.16 12.37
N ASP A 222 -42.02 2.00 11.62
CA ASP A 222 -43.12 2.95 11.58
C ASP A 222 -44.05 2.67 12.76
N LEU A 223 -44.21 3.62 13.67
CA LEU A 223 -45.06 3.46 14.84
C LEU A 223 -46.57 3.34 14.43
N PRO A 224 -47.35 2.53 15.14
CA PRO A 224 -48.78 2.42 14.94
C PRO A 224 -49.48 3.75 15.13
N GLU A 225 -50.45 4.07 14.27
CA GLU A 225 -51.25 5.29 14.38
C GLU A 225 -51.89 5.49 15.75
N LYS A 226 -52.28 4.38 16.42
CA LYS A 226 -52.83 4.40 17.76
C LYS A 226 -51.95 5.11 18.79
N TRP A 227 -50.62 5.04 18.62
CA TRP A 227 -49.65 5.63 19.53
C TRP A 227 -49.36 7.10 19.25
N ILE A 228 -49.57 7.53 18.00
CA ILE A 228 -49.24 8.89 17.56
C ILE A 228 -50.45 9.85 17.46
N ARG A 229 -51.66 9.32 17.53
CA ARG A 229 -52.88 10.15 17.44
C ARG A 229 -52.91 11.32 18.42
N GLY A 230 -52.45 11.11 19.64
CA GLY A 230 -52.38 12.16 20.66
C GLY A 230 -51.38 13.27 20.37
N LEU A 231 -50.43 13.05 19.45
CA LEU A 231 -49.37 14.00 19.10
C LEU A 231 -49.70 14.81 17.84
N LYS A 232 -50.89 14.64 17.25
CA LYS A 232 -51.29 15.27 15.98
C LYS A 232 -50.33 15.01 14.82
N LEU A 233 -49.65 13.88 14.84
CA LEU A 233 -48.70 13.44 13.79
C LEU A 233 -49.43 12.49 12.85
N GLN A 234 -49.12 12.61 11.55
CA GLN A 234 -49.55 11.65 10.54
C GLN A 234 -48.69 10.38 10.56
N LYS A 235 -47.41 10.54 10.78
CA LYS A 235 -46.48 9.42 10.82
C LYS A 235 -45.30 9.72 11.76
N LEU A 236 -44.87 8.68 12.49
CA LEU A 236 -43.65 8.68 13.30
C LEU A 236 -42.87 7.41 12.99
N SER A 237 -41.64 7.56 12.52
CA SER A 237 -40.74 6.45 12.29
C SER A 237 -39.49 6.62 13.15
N VAL A 238 -39.05 5.56 13.77
CA VAL A 238 -37.81 5.49 14.52
C VAL A 238 -36.88 4.47 13.87
N GLY A 239 -35.59 4.73 13.88
CA GLY A 239 -34.65 3.83 13.27
C GLY A 239 -33.24 3.99 13.82
N VAL A 240 -32.43 2.99 13.54
CA VAL A 240 -30.99 2.99 13.76
C VAL A 240 -30.30 2.63 12.46
N SER A 241 -29.23 3.33 12.17
CA SER A 241 -28.38 2.99 11.02
C SER A 241 -26.91 2.96 11.44
N GLY A 242 -26.17 2.08 10.81
CA GLY A 242 -24.75 1.95 10.99
C GLY A 242 -24.04 2.07 9.65
N ASN A 243 -23.05 2.96 9.57
CA ASN A 243 -22.27 3.18 8.36
C ASN A 243 -20.84 2.66 8.53
N THR A 244 -20.32 2.04 7.47
CA THR A 244 -18.95 1.48 7.40
C THR A 244 -18.69 0.53 8.57
N LEU A 245 -19.58 -0.45 8.75
CA LEU A 245 -19.61 -1.30 9.94
C LEU A 245 -18.48 -2.33 9.95
N ALA A 246 -18.14 -2.89 8.80
CA ALA A 246 -17.09 -3.91 8.71
C ALA A 246 -16.49 -3.96 7.31
N TYR A 247 -15.21 -4.31 7.27
CA TYR A 247 -14.50 -4.74 6.07
C TYR A 247 -14.13 -6.22 6.21
N VAL A 248 -14.23 -6.94 5.11
CA VAL A 248 -13.62 -8.25 4.91
C VAL A 248 -12.53 -8.04 3.91
N ASP A 249 -11.29 -8.03 4.34
CA ASP A 249 -10.09 -7.75 3.55
C ASP A 249 -8.90 -8.56 4.07
N ASN A 250 -7.78 -8.49 3.36
CA ASN A 250 -6.52 -9.14 3.74
C ASN A 250 -5.40 -8.12 4.01
N VAL A 251 -5.74 -6.86 4.23
CA VAL A 251 -4.78 -5.79 4.46
C VAL A 251 -4.22 -5.85 5.87
N THR A 252 -2.91 -5.81 6.00
CA THR A 252 -2.25 -5.86 7.30
C THR A 252 -2.43 -4.56 8.08
N GLY A 253 -2.87 -4.66 9.32
CA GLY A 253 -3.02 -3.52 10.23
C GLY A 253 -4.38 -2.85 10.18
N THR A 254 -4.44 -1.55 10.48
CA THR A 254 -5.69 -0.78 10.60
C THR A 254 -5.96 0.12 9.39
N ILE A 255 -5.24 -0.11 8.30
CA ILE A 255 -5.38 0.69 7.09
C ILE A 255 -6.64 0.25 6.35
N SER A 256 -7.43 1.22 5.86
CA SER A 256 -8.55 0.91 4.99
C SER A 256 -8.06 0.43 3.62
N PRO A 257 -8.60 -0.64 3.06
CA PRO A 257 -8.25 -1.12 1.72
C PRO A 257 -8.60 -0.11 0.60
N GLU A 258 -9.38 0.92 0.90
CA GLU A 258 -9.78 1.99 -0.02
C GLU A 258 -8.71 3.07 -0.22
N ILE A 259 -7.60 3.00 0.50
CA ILE A 259 -6.54 4.03 0.51
C ILE A 259 -5.76 4.11 -0.82
N GLY A 260 -5.87 3.13 -1.68
CA GLY A 260 -5.07 3.04 -2.92
C GLY A 260 -5.20 4.22 -3.90
N ILE A 261 -6.17 5.10 -3.72
CA ILE A 261 -6.43 6.25 -4.60
C ILE A 261 -6.43 7.54 -3.75
N GLY A 262 -5.46 7.66 -2.86
CA GLY A 262 -5.34 8.83 -2.00
C GLY A 262 -5.05 10.09 -2.80
N ALA A 263 -5.83 11.13 -2.59
CA ALA A 263 -5.55 12.46 -3.11
C ALA A 263 -4.17 12.91 -2.61
N SER A 264 -3.25 13.12 -3.51
CA SER A 264 -2.01 13.80 -3.23
C SER A 264 -2.31 15.22 -2.74
N SER A 265 -1.76 15.59 -1.60
CA SER A 265 -1.82 16.97 -1.11
C SER A 265 -1.13 17.97 -2.04
N SER A 266 -0.38 17.49 -3.02
CA SER A 266 0.34 18.31 -4.03
C SER A 266 -0.43 18.52 -5.33
N GLY A 267 -1.68 18.08 -5.42
CA GLY A 267 -2.55 18.35 -6.58
C GLY A 267 -2.16 17.63 -7.88
N SER A 268 -1.13 16.81 -7.87
CA SER A 268 -0.71 16.04 -9.04
C SER A 268 -1.19 14.59 -8.92
N TRP A 269 -2.28 14.28 -9.59
CA TRP A 269 -2.81 12.90 -9.67
C TRP A 269 -1.85 11.92 -10.36
N PHE A 270 -0.86 12.45 -11.09
CA PHE A 270 0.24 11.68 -11.68
C PHE A 270 1.25 11.19 -10.63
N SER A 271 1.33 11.87 -9.50
CA SER A 271 2.19 11.50 -8.38
C SER A 271 1.70 10.26 -7.62
N ALA A 272 0.41 9.95 -7.69
CA ALA A 272 -0.18 8.83 -6.95
C ALA A 272 0.38 7.46 -7.37
N VAL A 273 1.02 7.38 -8.51
CA VAL A 273 1.48 6.12 -9.11
C VAL A 273 2.97 5.86 -8.89
N ASN A 274 3.76 6.88 -8.56
CA ASN A 274 5.21 6.75 -8.68
C ASN A 274 6.05 7.42 -7.59
N THR A 275 5.47 7.99 -6.55
CA THR A 275 6.29 8.63 -5.52
C THR A 275 5.97 8.10 -4.13
N SER A 276 7.03 7.89 -3.37
CA SER A 276 7.02 7.56 -1.94
C SER A 276 6.19 8.52 -1.07
N ASP A 277 5.80 9.67 -1.62
CA ASP A 277 5.10 10.73 -0.89
C ASP A 277 3.57 10.57 -0.85
N ASN A 278 3.02 9.68 -1.67
CA ASN A 278 1.57 9.58 -1.86
C ASN A 278 0.88 8.45 -1.09
N VAL A 279 1.64 7.63 -0.41
CA VAL A 279 1.07 6.67 0.51
C VAL A 279 0.93 7.36 1.86
N ASN A 280 -0.23 7.96 2.07
CA ASN A 280 -0.50 8.71 3.28
C ASN A 280 -0.40 7.83 4.53
N ALA A 281 0.78 7.82 5.13
CA ALA A 281 1.02 7.22 6.43
C ALA A 281 0.15 7.83 7.56
N ASN A 282 -0.60 8.88 7.27
CA ASN A 282 -1.37 9.65 8.25
C ASN A 282 -2.89 9.59 8.01
N ILE A 283 -3.39 8.65 7.19
CA ILE A 283 -4.83 8.49 7.01
C ILE A 283 -5.41 7.81 8.24
N ALA A 284 -6.36 8.49 8.87
CA ALA A 284 -7.13 7.90 9.97
C ALA A 284 -7.96 6.72 9.44
N PRO A 285 -8.09 5.63 10.21
CA PRO A 285 -8.99 4.54 9.87
C PRO A 285 -10.41 5.04 9.62
N ALA A 286 -11.13 4.39 8.71
CA ALA A 286 -12.53 4.71 8.45
C ALA A 286 -13.34 4.56 9.74
N ALA A 287 -14.01 5.64 10.15
CA ALA A 287 -14.79 5.64 11.38
C ALA A 287 -16.12 4.89 11.20
N ARG A 288 -16.40 3.96 12.09
CA ARG A 288 -17.73 3.35 12.22
C ARG A 288 -18.68 4.38 12.82
N LYS A 289 -19.85 4.56 12.22
CA LYS A 289 -20.85 5.51 12.69
C LYS A 289 -22.14 4.77 12.99
N ILE A 290 -22.73 5.04 14.16
CA ILE A 290 -24.06 4.56 14.52
C ILE A 290 -24.94 5.80 14.70
N LEU A 291 -26.07 5.86 14.01
CA LEU A 291 -26.98 6.97 13.97
C LEU A 291 -28.37 6.52 14.42
N PHE A 292 -28.99 7.30 15.29
CA PHE A 292 -30.38 7.15 15.67
C PHE A 292 -31.20 8.14 14.89
N ASN A 293 -32.22 7.66 14.19
CA ASN A 293 -33.05 8.46 13.28
C ASN A 293 -34.47 8.50 13.81
N VAL A 294 -35.04 9.70 13.88
CA VAL A 294 -36.44 9.92 14.17
C VAL A 294 -37.03 10.79 13.06
N LYS A 295 -38.05 10.29 12.37
CA LYS A 295 -38.73 11.00 11.29
C LYS A 295 -40.18 11.28 11.72
N LEU A 296 -40.55 12.56 11.75
CA LEU A 296 -41.87 13.06 12.07
C LEU A 296 -42.52 13.57 10.78
N THR A 297 -43.80 13.24 10.59
CA THR A 297 -44.65 13.81 9.51
C THR A 297 -45.91 14.38 10.15
N PHE A 298 -46.16 15.65 9.91
CA PHE A 298 -47.28 16.40 10.45
C PHE A 298 -48.41 16.43 9.44
#